data_e15cb91e1f0be97073f466efa0f37695
#
_entry.id   e15cb91e1f0be97073f466efa0f37695
#
_cell.length_a   1.000
_cell.length_b   1.000
_cell.length_c   1.000
_cell.angle_alpha   90.00
_cell.angle_beta   90.00
_cell.angle_gamma   90.00
#
_symmetry.space_group_name_H-M   'P 1'
#
loop_
_entity.id
_entity.type
_entity.pdbx_description
1 polymer ?
#
loop_
_entity_poly.entity_id
_entity_poly.type
_entity_poly.pdbx_seq_one_letter_code
_entity_poly.pdbx_strand_id
1 'polypeptide(L)'
;MPCLTLETLIKIPSSLLALSRIGTLAQWDASLDMSLARRPMLHSAGLKSMEQLLYCDLWNQLNTMQKIILPMHDGGRGYDIIMTTSLSSDVPVGYFSWSEYDIMAPVQQKTEKALAAAFISNCGARNFRLQALEGLEKSGITIDSYGGCHRNRDGRVDKVEALKHYRFSLAFENSNEEDYVTEKFFQSLVAGTVPVVVGAPNIEDFAPSPGSVLHIKEIDDIAVVAKKMNFLAENPDAYNQSLRWKYEGPSDSFKALVDMAAVHSSCRLCILLATRIRENEEKSVESEKRPCKCSQGSETIYHVYVRERGTFEMESIFLRSSNLTLEALKSAVLKKFDYLRHVPIWKPERPESIRGNNLRVYKIYPLGLTQRQALYSFTFPGPREFRSHIEANPCSKFEVIFV
;
A
#
# COMPACT_ATOMS: atom_id res chain seq x y z
N MET A 1 -5.48 -27.93 2.83
CA MET A 1 -5.33 -28.26 1.41
C MET A 1 -3.87 -28.62 1.19
N PRO A 2 -3.54 -29.68 0.43
CA PRO A 2 -2.15 -30.04 0.24
C PRO A 2 -1.43 -28.94 -0.55
N CYS A 3 -0.24 -28.59 -0.11
CA CYS A 3 0.70 -27.78 -0.86
C CYS A 3 0.85 -28.35 -2.26
N LEU A 4 0.62 -27.56 -3.27
CA LEU A 4 1.07 -27.89 -4.61
C LEU A 4 2.59 -28.01 -4.54
N THR A 5 3.10 -29.18 -4.81
CA THR A 5 4.54 -29.43 -4.85
C THR A 5 5.17 -28.57 -5.94
N LEU A 6 6.40 -28.19 -5.75
CA LEU A 6 7.23 -27.37 -6.67
C LEU A 6 7.13 -27.83 -8.14
N GLU A 7 6.89 -29.13 -8.36
CA GLU A 7 6.74 -29.74 -9.68
C GLU A 7 5.49 -29.31 -10.46
N THR A 8 4.44 -28.86 -9.78
CA THR A 8 3.20 -28.37 -10.44
C THR A 8 3.29 -26.89 -10.85
N LEU A 9 4.20 -26.14 -10.24
CA LEU A 9 4.47 -24.74 -10.58
C LEU A 9 5.55 -24.58 -11.65
N ILE A 10 6.41 -25.58 -11.87
CA ILE A 10 7.52 -25.55 -12.84
C ILE A 10 7.23 -26.50 -14.01
N LYS A 11 6.09 -26.32 -14.69
CA LYS A 11 6.03 -26.59 -16.13
C LYS A 11 6.34 -25.29 -16.86
N ILE A 12 7.58 -24.84 -16.73
CA ILE A 12 8.13 -23.81 -17.62
C ILE A 12 8.32 -24.49 -18.96
N PRO A 13 7.70 -23.99 -20.05
CA PRO A 13 7.97 -24.54 -21.36
C PRO A 13 9.47 -24.47 -21.67
N SER A 14 10.00 -25.52 -22.29
CA SER A 14 11.41 -25.64 -22.67
C SER A 14 11.93 -24.49 -23.56
N SER A 15 11.05 -23.66 -24.11
CA SER A 15 11.38 -22.43 -24.83
C SER A 15 11.96 -21.28 -23.94
N LEU A 16 11.78 -21.33 -22.63
CA LEU A 16 12.34 -20.36 -21.68
C LEU A 16 13.78 -20.68 -21.26
N LEU A 17 14.27 -21.89 -21.54
CA LEU A 17 15.66 -22.31 -21.31
C LEU A 17 16.65 -21.71 -22.33
N ALA A 18 16.17 -21.08 -23.39
CA ALA A 18 17.01 -20.51 -24.46
C ALA A 18 17.53 -19.08 -24.16
N LEU A 19 17.15 -18.46 -23.03
CA LEU A 19 17.53 -17.09 -22.67
C LEU A 19 18.79 -16.97 -21.79
N SER A 20 19.66 -17.99 -21.77
CA SER A 20 20.90 -17.98 -20.98
C SER A 20 22.08 -17.18 -21.60
N ARG A 21 21.83 -16.31 -22.55
CA ARG A 21 22.87 -15.44 -23.12
C ARG A 21 22.38 -14.01 -23.21
N ILE A 22 22.55 -13.23 -22.14
CA ILE A 22 22.85 -11.78 -22.24
C ILE A 22 23.45 -11.36 -20.88
N GLY A 23 24.61 -10.68 -20.99
CA GLY A 23 25.53 -10.45 -19.91
C GLY A 23 25.24 -9.26 -19.01
N THR A 24 25.84 -9.37 -17.88
CA THR A 24 26.45 -8.37 -16.97
C THR A 24 25.89 -6.97 -16.84
N LEU A 25 25.68 -6.61 -15.54
CA LEU A 25 25.77 -5.30 -14.89
C LEU A 25 24.51 -4.46 -14.82
N ALA A 26 23.87 -4.53 -13.67
CA ALA A 26 23.39 -3.34 -12.99
C ALA A 26 23.97 -3.34 -11.57
N GLN A 27 24.89 -2.42 -11.30
CA GLN A 27 25.32 -2.06 -9.95
C GLN A 27 24.12 -1.45 -9.23
N TRP A 28 23.64 -2.15 -8.22
CA TRP A 28 22.71 -1.59 -7.27
C TRP A 28 23.51 -0.68 -6.36
N ASP A 29 23.12 0.58 -6.30
CA ASP A 29 23.63 1.49 -5.31
C ASP A 29 23.19 1.01 -3.91
N ALA A 30 24.15 0.47 -3.17
CA ALA A 30 23.96 -0.18 -1.88
C ALA A 30 23.75 0.83 -0.72
N SER A 31 23.17 1.98 -0.98
CA SER A 31 22.87 2.98 0.05
C SER A 31 21.48 2.82 0.71
N LEU A 32 20.73 1.79 0.35
CA LEU A 32 19.61 1.35 1.16
C LEU A 32 20.18 0.59 2.37
N ASP A 33 20.09 1.25 3.52
CA ASP A 33 20.60 0.78 4.81
C ASP A 33 20.12 -0.65 5.11
N MET A 34 20.96 -1.64 4.80
CA MET A 34 20.75 -3.06 5.10
C MET A 34 20.74 -3.36 6.61
N SER A 35 20.85 -2.35 7.48
CA SER A 35 20.81 -2.53 8.93
C SER A 35 19.44 -2.93 9.46
N LEU A 36 18.36 -2.67 8.72
CA LEU A 36 17.00 -3.10 9.07
C LEU A 36 16.70 -4.57 8.74
N ALA A 37 17.48 -5.18 7.84
CA ALA A 37 17.31 -6.58 7.46
C ALA A 37 17.92 -7.60 8.46
N ARG A 38 18.61 -7.14 9.51
CA ARG A 38 19.31 -7.98 10.50
C ARG A 38 18.74 -7.96 11.91
N ARG A 39 17.49 -7.59 12.11
CA ARG A 39 16.84 -7.91 13.38
C ARG A 39 16.11 -9.25 13.26
N PRO A 40 16.39 -10.24 14.12
CA PRO A 40 15.66 -11.51 14.09
C PRO A 40 14.23 -11.23 14.56
N MET A 41 13.27 -11.20 13.64
CA MET A 41 11.86 -11.38 13.96
C MET A 41 11.60 -12.85 14.29
N LEU A 42 12.18 -13.30 15.37
CA LEU A 42 11.95 -14.62 15.94
C LEU A 42 11.40 -14.44 17.36
N HIS A 43 10.10 -14.09 17.45
CA HIS A 43 9.26 -14.55 18.58
C HIS A 43 7.81 -14.22 18.28
N SER A 44 6.99 -15.24 18.23
CA SER A 44 5.52 -15.27 18.19
C SER A 44 4.79 -15.38 16.86
N ALA A 45 5.41 -15.79 15.78
CA ALA A 45 4.66 -16.14 14.56
C ALA A 45 4.43 -17.67 14.52
N GLY A 46 3.23 -18.11 14.84
CA GLY A 46 2.79 -19.50 14.67
C GLY A 46 2.86 -19.93 13.19
N LEU A 47 2.87 -21.25 13.00
CA LEU A 47 2.97 -22.07 11.77
C LEU A 47 2.59 -21.49 10.39
N LYS A 48 1.96 -20.33 10.29
CA LYS A 48 1.69 -19.61 9.03
C LYS A 48 2.91 -18.91 8.43
N SER A 49 3.96 -18.68 9.21
CA SER A 49 5.22 -18.11 8.71
C SER A 49 5.99 -19.07 7.80
N MET A 50 5.76 -20.37 7.89
CA MET A 50 6.42 -21.35 7.03
C MET A 50 5.88 -21.36 5.59
N GLU A 51 4.59 -21.12 5.37
CA GLU A 51 4.05 -20.98 4.01
C GLU A 51 4.52 -19.68 3.35
N GLN A 52 4.57 -18.58 4.09
CA GLN A 52 5.17 -17.33 3.60
C GLN A 52 6.68 -17.44 3.41
N LEU A 53 7.38 -18.18 4.27
CA LEU A 53 8.82 -18.47 4.12
C LEU A 53 9.09 -19.42 2.94
N LEU A 54 8.24 -20.38 2.66
CA LEU A 54 8.35 -21.24 1.47
C LEU A 54 8.13 -20.45 0.16
N TYR A 55 7.26 -19.43 0.16
CA TYR A 55 7.16 -18.47 -0.95
C TYR A 55 8.38 -17.56 -1.03
N CYS A 56 9.02 -17.22 0.08
CA CYS A 56 10.27 -16.44 0.11
C CYS A 56 11.52 -17.27 -0.18
N ASP A 57 11.53 -18.59 0.08
CA ASP A 57 12.61 -19.48 -0.36
C ASP A 57 12.67 -19.63 -1.89
N LEU A 58 11.53 -19.47 -2.57
CA LEU A 58 11.53 -19.26 -4.02
C LEU A 58 12.34 -18.03 -4.44
N TRP A 59 12.41 -17.00 -3.58
CA TRP A 59 13.23 -15.81 -3.79
C TRP A 59 14.74 -16.10 -3.74
N ASN A 60 15.22 -16.98 -2.87
CA ASN A 60 16.63 -17.40 -2.86
C ASN A 60 16.99 -18.20 -4.12
N GLN A 61 16.03 -18.94 -4.68
CA GLN A 61 16.19 -19.61 -5.98
C GLN A 61 16.05 -18.62 -7.15
N LEU A 62 15.17 -17.59 -7.04
CA LEU A 62 15.02 -16.51 -8.02
C LEU A 62 16.21 -15.53 -8.03
N ASN A 63 16.97 -15.39 -6.96
CA ASN A 63 18.27 -14.69 -6.99
C ASN A 63 19.27 -15.37 -7.91
N THR A 64 19.10 -16.64 -8.19
CA THR A 64 19.82 -17.37 -9.26
C THR A 64 19.21 -17.08 -10.65
N MET A 65 17.97 -16.59 -10.70
CA MET A 65 17.25 -16.17 -11.91
C MET A 65 17.39 -14.65 -12.24
N GLN A 66 18.33 -13.93 -11.64
CA GLN A 66 18.67 -12.54 -11.95
C GLN A 66 19.02 -12.26 -13.44
N LYS A 67 18.74 -13.20 -14.33
CA LYS A 67 19.05 -13.14 -15.76
C LYS A 67 17.84 -13.22 -16.70
N ILE A 68 16.63 -13.07 -16.21
CA ILE A 68 15.47 -12.98 -17.11
C ILE A 68 15.21 -11.50 -17.39
N ILE A 69 15.99 -10.94 -18.29
CA ILE A 69 15.70 -9.66 -18.95
C ILE A 69 14.71 -9.98 -20.05
N LEU A 70 13.46 -9.58 -19.90
CA LEU A 70 12.49 -9.58 -20.98
C LEU A 70 12.84 -8.45 -21.98
N PRO A 71 12.56 -8.62 -23.28
CA PRO A 71 12.92 -7.62 -24.27
C PRO A 71 12.23 -6.28 -24.02
N MET A 72 12.99 -5.22 -24.18
CA MET A 72 12.61 -3.82 -23.92
C MET A 72 11.42 -3.40 -24.78
N HIS A 73 10.37 -2.89 -24.14
CA HIS A 73 9.38 -2.03 -24.77
C HIS A 73 9.63 -0.57 -24.35
N ASP A 74 9.57 0.32 -25.34
CA ASP A 74 9.92 1.73 -25.32
C ASP A 74 9.36 2.53 -24.13
N GLY A 75 10.15 2.66 -23.05
CA GLY A 75 9.81 3.46 -21.86
C GLY A 75 11.02 4.16 -21.23
N GLY A 76 12.10 4.31 -21.93
CA GLY A 76 13.15 5.31 -21.64
C GLY A 76 14.18 4.96 -20.56
N ARG A 77 14.08 3.87 -19.77
CA ARG A 77 15.07 3.51 -18.75
C ARG A 77 15.56 2.06 -18.76
N GLY A 78 15.09 1.23 -19.67
CA GLY A 78 15.56 -0.16 -19.83
C GLY A 78 15.09 -1.14 -18.74
N TYR A 79 14.02 -0.83 -18.01
CA TYR A 79 13.42 -1.72 -17.01
C TYR A 79 12.01 -2.13 -17.46
N ASP A 80 11.72 -3.44 -17.43
CA ASP A 80 10.40 -3.99 -17.76
C ASP A 80 9.42 -3.96 -16.59
N ILE A 81 9.94 -3.88 -15.36
CA ILE A 81 9.15 -3.83 -14.13
C ILE A 81 9.76 -2.78 -13.21
N ILE A 82 8.92 -1.90 -12.73
CA ILE A 82 9.28 -0.82 -11.82
C ILE A 82 8.74 -1.14 -10.42
N MET A 83 9.66 -1.12 -9.44
CA MET A 83 9.35 -1.29 -8.02
C MET A 83 9.93 -0.10 -7.25
N THR A 84 9.10 0.88 -6.94
CA THR A 84 9.49 2.09 -6.20
C THR A 84 8.40 2.48 -5.21
N THR A 85 8.59 3.57 -4.50
CA THR A 85 7.58 4.16 -3.62
C THR A 85 6.37 4.71 -4.37
N SER A 86 6.51 4.98 -5.67
CA SER A 86 5.40 5.48 -6.48
C SER A 86 4.25 4.49 -6.54
N LEU A 87 3.04 4.96 -6.25
CA LEU A 87 1.80 4.19 -6.37
C LEU A 87 1.47 3.81 -7.82
N SER A 88 2.16 4.44 -8.79
CA SER A 88 2.05 4.12 -10.21
C SER A 88 3.05 3.04 -10.67
N SER A 89 3.92 2.56 -9.78
CA SER A 89 4.81 1.43 -10.05
C SER A 89 4.03 0.15 -10.32
N ASP A 90 4.64 -0.78 -11.07
CA ASP A 90 4.08 -2.13 -11.24
C ASP A 90 3.91 -2.84 -9.89
N VAL A 91 4.88 -2.66 -8.99
CA VAL A 91 4.84 -3.13 -7.61
C VAL A 91 5.26 -1.99 -6.68
N PRO A 92 4.32 -1.19 -6.16
CA PRO A 92 4.64 -0.13 -5.22
C PRO A 92 5.24 -0.69 -3.91
N VAL A 93 6.22 0.00 -3.34
CA VAL A 93 6.86 -0.36 -2.07
C VAL A 93 6.65 0.77 -1.06
N GLY A 94 5.72 0.58 -0.13
CA GLY A 94 5.42 1.56 0.92
C GLY A 94 6.37 1.48 2.10
N TYR A 95 6.38 2.54 2.90
CA TYR A 95 7.23 2.67 4.10
C TYR A 95 6.54 2.29 5.41
N PHE A 96 5.36 1.70 5.36
CA PHE A 96 4.60 1.36 6.56
C PHE A 96 3.76 0.10 6.36
N SER A 97 3.71 -0.75 7.38
CA SER A 97 2.79 -1.87 7.49
C SER A 97 2.10 -1.90 8.85
N TRP A 98 0.95 -2.59 8.93
CA TRP A 98 0.21 -2.76 10.18
C TRP A 98 1.02 -3.48 11.27
N SER A 99 1.98 -4.33 10.87
CA SER A 99 2.79 -5.12 11.80
C SER A 99 3.87 -4.32 12.51
N GLU A 100 4.21 -3.12 12.02
CA GLU A 100 5.26 -2.31 12.64
C GLU A 100 4.82 -1.66 13.94
N TYR A 101 3.58 -1.14 13.96
CA TYR A 101 3.01 -0.41 15.10
C TYR A 101 1.49 -0.54 15.13
N ASP A 102 0.91 -0.53 16.30
CA ASP A 102 -0.53 -0.33 16.46
C ASP A 102 -0.90 1.14 16.21
N ILE A 103 -1.28 1.43 14.98
CA ILE A 103 -1.68 2.78 14.57
C ILE A 103 -2.97 3.24 15.26
N MET A 104 -3.77 2.31 15.80
CA MET A 104 -5.01 2.61 16.52
C MET A 104 -4.81 2.74 18.03
N ALA A 105 -3.55 2.64 18.51
CA ALA A 105 -3.26 2.88 19.92
C ALA A 105 -3.86 4.22 20.40
N PRO A 106 -4.39 4.27 21.63
CA PRO A 106 -5.04 5.46 22.16
C PRO A 106 -4.13 6.70 22.14
N VAL A 107 -4.71 7.84 21.83
CA VAL A 107 -3.98 9.12 21.87
C VAL A 107 -3.63 9.44 23.32
N GLN A 108 -2.34 9.68 23.59
CA GLN A 108 -1.87 10.08 24.90
C GLN A 108 -2.01 11.59 25.12
N GLN A 109 -2.03 11.98 26.40
CA GLN A 109 -2.06 13.38 26.80
C GLN A 109 -0.82 14.12 26.31
N LYS A 110 -1.02 15.29 25.70
CA LYS A 110 0.05 16.16 25.19
C LYS A 110 0.60 16.97 26.34
N THR A 111 1.79 16.58 26.83
CA THR A 111 2.40 17.12 28.06
C THR A 111 3.56 18.07 27.81
N GLU A 112 4.16 18.02 26.62
CA GLU A 112 5.28 18.89 26.31
C GLU A 112 4.84 20.35 26.12
N LYS A 113 5.70 21.29 26.59
CA LYS A 113 5.46 22.72 26.47
C LYS A 113 5.61 23.20 25.03
N ALA A 114 6.57 22.63 24.31
CA ALA A 114 6.73 22.90 22.90
C ALA A 114 5.54 22.31 22.11
N LEU A 115 5.06 23.05 21.13
CA LEU A 115 3.92 22.62 20.31
C LEU A 115 4.28 21.47 19.38
N ALA A 116 5.50 21.45 18.85
CA ALA A 116 5.95 20.49 17.86
C ALA A 116 7.29 19.86 18.22
N ALA A 117 7.51 18.64 17.68
CA ALA A 117 8.82 17.99 17.70
C ALA A 117 9.37 17.76 16.29
N ALA A 118 10.68 17.91 16.12
CA ALA A 118 11.42 17.68 14.90
C ALA A 118 12.51 16.62 15.09
N PHE A 119 12.65 15.70 14.14
CA PHE A 119 13.69 14.67 14.11
C PHE A 119 14.45 14.72 12.78
N ILE A 120 15.11 15.85 12.49
CA ILE A 120 15.77 16.11 11.20
C ILE A 120 17.28 15.97 11.37
N SER A 121 17.88 14.95 10.75
CA SER A 121 19.33 14.69 10.82
C SER A 121 20.07 14.94 9.51
N ASN A 122 19.38 14.92 8.35
CA ASN A 122 19.98 15.29 7.08
C ASN A 122 19.79 16.80 6.82
N CYS A 123 20.82 17.60 7.07
CA CYS A 123 20.76 19.05 6.87
C CYS A 123 20.97 19.48 5.40
N GLY A 124 21.36 18.56 4.52
CA GLY A 124 21.59 18.80 3.09
C GLY A 124 20.47 18.33 2.17
N ALA A 125 19.24 18.16 2.67
CA ALA A 125 18.12 17.82 1.82
C ALA A 125 17.87 18.89 0.74
N ARG A 126 17.45 18.46 -0.45
CA ARG A 126 17.29 19.35 -1.62
C ARG A 126 15.96 20.11 -1.64
N ASN A 127 15.24 20.14 -0.53
CA ASN A 127 14.00 20.89 -0.39
C ASN A 127 14.10 21.97 0.69
N PHE A 128 13.06 22.75 0.85
CA PHE A 128 13.02 23.91 1.76
C PHE A 128 12.70 23.55 3.22
N ARG A 129 12.81 22.28 3.65
CA ARG A 129 12.37 21.82 4.97
C ARG A 129 13.02 22.53 6.17
N LEU A 130 14.30 22.93 6.07
CA LEU A 130 14.96 23.69 7.13
C LEU A 130 14.46 25.13 7.17
N GLN A 131 14.22 25.73 6.01
CA GLN A 131 13.59 27.05 5.90
C GLN A 131 12.17 27.02 6.48
N ALA A 132 11.43 25.92 6.27
CA ALA A 132 10.11 25.73 6.85
C ALA A 132 10.17 25.64 8.39
N LEU A 133 11.15 24.89 8.94
CA LEU A 133 11.37 24.81 10.38
C LEU A 133 11.64 26.20 10.96
N GLU A 134 12.63 26.93 10.42
CA GLU A 134 12.97 28.30 10.85
C GLU A 134 11.79 29.27 10.69
N GLY A 135 11.02 29.14 9.61
CA GLY A 135 9.85 29.97 9.37
C GLY A 135 8.72 29.74 10.37
N LEU A 136 8.51 28.49 10.78
CA LEU A 136 7.57 28.16 11.87
C LEU A 136 8.02 28.75 13.20
N GLU A 137 9.33 28.64 13.56
CA GLU A 137 9.88 29.25 14.77
C GLU A 137 9.72 30.79 14.75
N LYS A 138 10.05 31.44 13.65
CA LYS A 138 9.84 32.89 13.44
C LYS A 138 8.35 33.29 13.53
N SER A 139 7.46 32.37 13.25
CA SER A 139 6.00 32.56 13.38
C SER A 139 5.47 32.23 14.78
N GLY A 140 6.36 32.00 15.75
CA GLY A 140 6.03 31.78 17.16
C GLY A 140 5.69 30.33 17.52
N ILE A 141 5.95 29.37 16.64
CA ILE A 141 5.78 27.95 16.97
C ILE A 141 7.00 27.48 17.77
N THR A 142 6.77 26.96 18.98
CA THR A 142 7.82 26.36 19.80
C THR A 142 8.11 24.94 19.31
N ILE A 143 9.36 24.66 18.99
CA ILE A 143 9.79 23.38 18.41
C ILE A 143 10.94 22.79 19.22
N ASP A 144 10.76 21.55 19.66
CA ASP A 144 11.82 20.72 20.21
C ASP A 144 12.47 19.91 19.08
N SER A 145 13.76 20.14 18.83
CA SER A 145 14.51 19.46 17.78
C SER A 145 15.51 18.47 18.38
N TYR A 146 15.33 17.20 18.06
CA TYR A 146 16.15 16.06 18.52
C TYR A 146 17.16 15.59 17.47
N GLY A 147 16.94 15.92 16.20
CA GLY A 147 17.85 15.56 15.11
C GLY A 147 19.16 16.32 15.12
N GLY A 148 20.06 16.01 14.18
CA GLY A 148 21.33 16.73 14.04
C GLY A 148 21.19 18.17 13.56
N CYS A 149 20.06 18.51 12.90
CA CYS A 149 19.78 19.85 12.38
C CYS A 149 18.98 20.64 13.40
N HIS A 150 19.45 21.87 13.71
CA HIS A 150 18.79 22.77 14.67
C HIS A 150 18.53 22.15 16.05
N ARG A 151 19.41 21.24 16.48
CA ARG A 151 19.23 20.50 17.73
C ARG A 151 19.18 21.42 18.94
N ASN A 152 18.11 21.34 19.72
CA ASN A 152 17.93 22.08 20.98
C ASN A 152 17.48 21.16 22.14
N ARG A 153 17.37 19.85 21.91
CA ARG A 153 17.08 18.86 22.96
C ARG A 153 18.17 17.82 23.03
N ASP A 154 18.65 17.58 24.26
CA ASP A 154 19.70 16.60 24.55
C ASP A 154 19.10 15.20 24.77
N GLY A 155 19.99 14.21 24.71
CA GLY A 155 19.66 12.82 24.97
C GLY A 155 19.25 12.04 23.70
N ARG A 156 19.19 10.74 23.86
CA ARG A 156 18.69 9.80 22.87
C ARG A 156 17.32 9.31 23.32
N VAL A 157 16.31 9.59 22.54
CA VAL A 157 14.92 9.22 22.84
C VAL A 157 14.38 8.28 21.76
N ASP A 158 13.43 7.41 22.15
CA ASP A 158 12.59 6.75 21.15
C ASP A 158 11.69 7.80 20.50
N LYS A 159 11.72 7.85 19.18
CA LYS A 159 11.02 8.89 18.42
C LYS A 159 9.51 8.78 18.57
N VAL A 160 8.94 7.57 18.47
CA VAL A 160 7.50 7.38 18.53
C VAL A 160 7.01 7.68 19.94
N GLU A 161 7.72 7.21 20.98
CA GLU A 161 7.36 7.49 22.36
C GLU A 161 7.44 9.00 22.67
N ALA A 162 8.50 9.68 22.24
CA ALA A 162 8.61 11.13 22.43
C ALA A 162 7.44 11.87 21.74
N LEU A 163 7.15 11.53 20.49
CA LEU A 163 6.09 12.16 19.71
C LEU A 163 4.71 12.06 20.38
N LYS A 164 4.41 11.01 21.13
CA LYS A 164 3.12 10.86 21.84
C LYS A 164 2.78 12.06 22.73
N HIS A 165 3.78 12.78 23.21
CA HIS A 165 3.63 13.89 24.14
C HIS A 165 3.50 15.27 23.48
N TYR A 166 3.72 15.37 22.16
CA TYR A 166 3.60 16.62 21.37
C TYR A 166 2.26 16.70 20.63
N ARG A 167 1.78 17.91 20.40
CA ARG A 167 0.59 18.14 19.55
C ARG A 167 0.90 17.91 18.08
N PHE A 168 2.06 18.38 17.63
CA PHE A 168 2.47 18.31 16.23
C PHE A 168 3.82 17.59 16.08
N SER A 169 3.98 16.93 14.94
CA SER A 169 5.25 16.35 14.52
C SER A 169 5.65 16.94 13.17
N LEU A 170 6.88 17.44 13.06
CA LEU A 170 7.41 17.89 11.77
C LEU A 170 7.86 16.67 10.95
N ALA A 171 6.95 16.15 10.16
CA ALA A 171 7.18 15.02 9.24
C ALA A 171 7.78 15.55 7.92
N PHE A 172 8.98 16.12 8.01
CA PHE A 172 9.65 16.78 6.89
C PHE A 172 10.52 15.78 6.13
N GLU A 173 10.13 15.50 4.89
CA GLU A 173 10.81 14.55 4.03
C GLU A 173 12.12 15.09 3.45
N ASN A 174 12.94 14.21 2.86
CA ASN A 174 14.18 14.59 2.18
C ASN A 174 13.95 15.13 0.76
N SER A 175 12.80 14.85 0.19
CA SER A 175 12.39 15.20 -1.18
C SER A 175 10.90 15.52 -1.22
N ASN A 176 10.46 16.31 -2.21
CA ASN A 176 9.07 16.64 -2.47
C ASN A 176 8.50 15.85 -3.67
N GLU A 177 9.02 14.68 -3.93
CA GLU A 177 8.53 13.83 -5.00
C GLU A 177 7.15 13.25 -4.66
N GLU A 178 6.33 13.09 -5.68
CA GLU A 178 5.02 12.47 -5.57
C GLU A 178 5.16 11.04 -4.99
N ASP A 179 4.27 10.65 -4.08
CA ASP A 179 4.26 9.37 -3.37
C ASP A 179 5.46 9.13 -2.41
N TYR A 180 6.40 10.06 -2.30
CA TYR A 180 7.53 9.90 -1.38
C TYR A 180 7.10 10.25 0.06
N VAL A 181 6.47 9.28 0.70
CA VAL A 181 5.95 9.38 2.08
C VAL A 181 6.57 8.27 2.90
N THR A 182 7.40 8.66 3.88
CA THR A 182 8.23 7.71 4.62
C THR A 182 7.74 7.50 6.07
N GLU A 183 8.53 6.77 6.84
CA GLU A 183 8.30 6.53 8.27
C GLU A 183 8.06 7.82 9.07
N LYS A 184 8.53 8.96 8.60
CA LYS A 184 8.35 10.25 9.29
C LYS A 184 6.89 10.61 9.44
N PHE A 185 6.13 10.41 8.37
CA PHE A 185 4.70 10.64 8.35
C PHE A 185 3.94 9.59 9.16
N PHE A 186 4.18 8.31 8.88
CA PHE A 186 3.44 7.22 9.52
C PHE A 186 3.70 7.14 11.02
N GLN A 187 4.94 7.37 11.49
CA GLN A 187 5.26 7.41 12.91
C GLN A 187 4.55 8.56 13.63
N SER A 188 4.29 9.68 12.96
CA SER A 188 3.45 10.75 13.52
C SER A 188 2.01 10.29 13.74
N LEU A 189 1.45 9.56 12.77
CA LEU A 189 0.11 8.97 12.89
C LEU A 189 0.05 7.94 14.02
N VAL A 190 1.05 7.06 14.10
CA VAL A 190 1.16 6.06 15.19
C VAL A 190 1.17 6.73 16.55
N ALA A 191 1.98 7.77 16.72
CA ALA A 191 2.08 8.51 17.97
C ALA A 191 0.80 9.30 18.35
N GLY A 192 -0.19 9.39 17.45
CA GLY A 192 -1.39 10.18 17.68
C GLY A 192 -1.08 11.68 17.81
N THR A 193 -0.20 12.18 16.97
CA THR A 193 0.13 13.61 16.80
C THR A 193 -0.27 14.03 15.41
N VAL A 194 -0.62 15.30 15.23
CA VAL A 194 -0.96 15.83 13.90
C VAL A 194 0.33 16.10 13.14
N PRO A 195 0.58 15.42 12.00
CA PRO A 195 1.76 15.66 11.18
C PRO A 195 1.66 17.01 10.47
N VAL A 196 2.75 17.78 10.53
CA VAL A 196 3.04 18.93 9.67
C VAL A 196 4.04 18.45 8.62
N VAL A 197 3.68 18.49 7.36
CA VAL A 197 4.43 17.85 6.28
C VAL A 197 5.08 18.88 5.35
N VAL A 198 6.36 18.69 5.07
CA VAL A 198 7.06 19.17 3.88
C VAL A 198 7.51 17.93 3.12
N GLY A 199 6.95 17.68 1.93
CA GLY A 199 7.20 16.44 1.22
C GLY A 199 6.31 16.26 0.01
N ALA A 200 5.78 15.07 -0.17
CA ALA A 200 4.97 14.68 -1.31
C ALA A 200 3.79 15.66 -1.55
N PRO A 201 3.63 16.19 -2.78
CA PRO A 201 2.54 17.13 -3.10
C PRO A 201 1.16 16.49 -2.93
N ASN A 202 1.08 15.18 -2.99
CA ASN A 202 -0.15 14.40 -2.83
C ASN A 202 -0.26 13.73 -1.44
N ILE A 203 0.28 14.31 -0.39
CA ILE A 203 0.24 13.74 0.98
C ILE A 203 -1.18 13.43 1.47
N GLU A 204 -2.19 14.15 1.00
CA GLU A 204 -3.60 13.92 1.35
C GLU A 204 -4.10 12.54 0.93
N ASP A 205 -3.49 11.93 -0.10
CA ASP A 205 -3.81 10.56 -0.53
C ASP A 205 -3.37 9.51 0.50
N PHE A 206 -2.40 9.87 1.34
CA PHE A 206 -1.87 9.07 2.44
C PHE A 206 -2.50 9.41 3.78
N ALA A 207 -3.36 10.40 3.84
CA ALA A 207 -4.01 10.83 5.07
C ALA A 207 -5.09 9.82 5.51
N PRO A 208 -5.17 9.47 6.80
CA PRO A 208 -6.20 8.54 7.30
C PRO A 208 -7.61 9.15 7.24
N SER A 209 -7.74 10.46 7.26
CA SER A 209 -8.98 11.20 7.07
C SER A 209 -8.71 12.64 6.63
N PRO A 210 -9.69 13.33 6.02
CA PRO A 210 -9.56 14.75 5.72
C PRO A 210 -9.27 15.57 6.98
N GLY A 211 -8.31 16.49 6.88
CA GLY A 211 -7.94 17.38 7.98
C GLY A 211 -7.05 16.75 9.06
N SER A 212 -6.58 15.52 8.88
CA SER A 212 -5.64 14.86 9.79
C SER A 212 -4.17 15.28 9.55
N VAL A 213 -3.89 16.11 8.55
CA VAL A 213 -2.56 16.53 8.12
C VAL A 213 -2.54 18.05 7.93
N LEU A 214 -1.42 18.68 8.26
CA LEU A 214 -1.10 20.05 7.86
C LEU A 214 0.02 20.01 6.82
N HIS A 215 -0.20 20.58 5.65
CA HIS A 215 0.75 20.52 4.53
C HIS A 215 1.33 21.90 4.23
N ILE A 216 2.65 22.02 4.26
CA ILE A 216 3.43 23.17 3.78
C ILE A 216 3.93 22.80 2.38
N LYS A 217 3.23 23.23 1.34
CA LYS A 217 3.56 22.93 -0.07
C LYS A 217 4.69 23.80 -0.56
N GLU A 218 4.68 25.07 -0.13
CA GLU A 218 5.66 26.09 -0.49
C GLU A 218 5.97 27.01 0.69
N ILE A 219 6.97 27.86 0.56
CA ILE A 219 7.43 28.75 1.65
C ILE A 219 6.34 29.69 2.12
N ASP A 220 5.48 30.15 1.22
CA ASP A 220 4.41 31.10 1.53
C ASP A 220 3.30 30.47 2.40
N ASP A 221 3.18 29.15 2.43
CA ASP A 221 2.23 28.44 3.30
C ASP A 221 2.62 28.45 4.77
N ILE A 222 3.88 28.71 5.10
CA ILE A 222 4.41 28.57 6.47
C ILE A 222 3.61 29.41 7.46
N ALA A 223 3.34 30.66 7.14
CA ALA A 223 2.61 31.56 8.01
C ALA A 223 1.15 31.13 8.21
N VAL A 224 0.52 30.58 7.18
CA VAL A 224 -0.86 30.05 7.23
C VAL A 224 -0.91 28.80 8.09
N VAL A 225 0.04 27.88 7.90
CA VAL A 225 0.14 26.64 8.69
C VAL A 225 0.46 26.97 10.15
N ALA A 226 1.37 27.91 10.44
CA ALA A 226 1.67 28.34 11.80
C ALA A 226 0.41 28.89 12.51
N LYS A 227 -0.38 29.73 11.84
CA LYS A 227 -1.67 30.22 12.37
C LYS A 227 -2.63 29.06 12.67
N LYS A 228 -2.69 28.07 11.77
CA LYS A 228 -3.53 26.88 11.96
C LYS A 228 -3.05 26.04 13.15
N MET A 229 -1.73 25.86 13.33
CA MET A 229 -1.15 25.16 14.47
C MET A 229 -1.53 25.85 15.79
N ASN A 230 -1.36 27.19 15.88
CA ASN A 230 -1.74 27.95 17.07
C ASN A 230 -3.25 27.84 17.35
N PHE A 231 -4.09 27.98 16.31
CA PHE A 231 -5.54 27.81 16.44
C PHE A 231 -5.89 26.42 17.00
N LEU A 232 -5.29 25.35 16.48
CA LEU A 232 -5.53 23.98 16.96
C LEU A 232 -5.01 23.79 18.40
N ALA A 233 -3.90 24.42 18.76
CA ALA A 233 -3.34 24.34 20.10
C ALA A 233 -4.24 25.01 21.15
N GLU A 234 -4.92 26.10 20.78
CA GLU A 234 -5.83 26.85 21.63
C GLU A 234 -7.26 26.29 21.66
N ASN A 235 -7.63 25.45 20.68
CA ASN A 235 -8.96 24.90 20.51
C ASN A 235 -8.94 23.37 20.56
N PRO A 236 -9.09 22.76 21.76
CA PRO A 236 -9.01 21.29 21.93
C PRO A 236 -9.99 20.51 21.05
N ASP A 237 -11.21 20.99 20.86
CA ASP A 237 -12.21 20.32 20.03
C ASP A 237 -11.77 20.27 18.55
N ALA A 238 -11.23 21.37 18.04
CA ALA A 238 -10.70 21.42 16.68
C ALA A 238 -9.46 20.52 16.52
N TYR A 239 -8.59 20.45 17.53
CA TYR A 239 -7.46 19.54 17.56
C TYR A 239 -7.91 18.08 17.57
N ASN A 240 -8.86 17.73 18.44
CA ASN A 240 -9.41 16.38 18.52
C ASN A 240 -10.09 15.95 17.22
N GLN A 241 -10.71 16.89 16.51
CA GLN A 241 -11.28 16.62 15.17
C GLN A 241 -10.22 16.12 14.17
N SER A 242 -8.98 16.65 14.22
CA SER A 242 -7.88 16.17 13.36
C SER A 242 -7.42 14.74 13.71
N LEU A 243 -7.73 14.26 14.92
CA LEU A 243 -7.40 12.91 15.40
C LEU A 243 -8.62 11.99 15.49
N ARG A 244 -9.79 12.42 14.99
CA ARG A 244 -11.05 11.68 15.07
C ARG A 244 -10.96 10.28 14.47
N TRP A 245 -10.17 10.12 13.40
CA TRP A 245 -9.91 8.83 12.76
C TRP A 245 -9.31 7.77 13.72
N LYS A 246 -8.62 8.18 14.79
CA LYS A 246 -8.13 7.28 15.84
C LYS A 246 -9.25 6.55 16.60
N TYR A 247 -10.43 7.11 16.59
CA TYR A 247 -11.60 6.58 17.30
C TYR A 247 -12.64 5.98 16.36
N GLU A 248 -12.78 6.55 15.16
CA GLU A 248 -13.76 6.14 14.16
C GLU A 248 -13.20 5.20 13.11
N GLY A 249 -11.89 5.03 13.08
CA GLY A 249 -11.17 4.30 12.04
C GLY A 249 -10.75 5.19 10.86
N PRO A 250 -9.66 4.82 10.17
CA PRO A 250 -9.21 5.50 8.98
C PRO A 250 -10.10 5.18 7.78
N SER A 251 -9.98 6.00 6.74
CA SER A 251 -10.68 5.80 5.47
C SER A 251 -10.33 4.45 4.82
N ASP A 252 -11.23 3.97 3.98
CA ASP A 252 -11.00 2.72 3.23
C ASP A 252 -9.80 2.81 2.29
N SER A 253 -9.53 4.00 1.72
CA SER A 253 -8.34 4.23 0.88
C SER A 253 -7.06 4.12 1.68
N PHE A 254 -7.02 4.64 2.91
CA PHE A 254 -5.88 4.49 3.81
C PHE A 254 -5.66 3.02 4.19
N LYS A 255 -6.74 2.28 4.53
CA LYS A 255 -6.64 0.83 4.80
C LYS A 255 -6.06 0.09 3.60
N ALA A 256 -6.60 0.33 2.40
CA ALA A 256 -6.13 -0.29 1.17
C ALA A 256 -4.66 0.05 0.84
N LEU A 257 -4.22 1.27 1.16
CA LEU A 257 -2.83 1.70 1.02
C LEU A 257 -1.90 0.90 1.94
N VAL A 258 -2.25 0.80 3.22
CA VAL A 258 -1.42 0.08 4.21
C VAL A 258 -1.45 -1.42 4.00
N ASP A 259 -2.60 -1.99 3.63
CA ASP A 259 -2.74 -3.43 3.32
C ASP A 259 -1.84 -3.87 2.16
N MET A 260 -1.42 -2.95 1.32
CA MET A 260 -0.46 -3.26 0.27
C MET A 260 0.83 -3.89 0.84
N ALA A 261 1.25 -3.49 2.03
CA ALA A 261 2.44 -4.02 2.69
C ALA A 261 2.19 -5.35 3.44
N ALA A 262 0.93 -5.80 3.60
CA ALA A 262 0.61 -7.10 4.20
C ALA A 262 1.15 -8.29 3.38
N VAL A 263 1.41 -8.07 2.09
CA VAL A 263 2.13 -9.01 1.24
C VAL A 263 3.49 -8.42 0.87
N HIS A 264 4.56 -9.11 1.24
CA HIS A 264 5.91 -8.64 0.96
C HIS A 264 6.10 -8.29 -0.53
N SER A 265 6.84 -7.22 -0.82
CA SER A 265 7.00 -6.70 -2.19
C SER A 265 7.54 -7.74 -3.18
N SER A 266 8.42 -8.62 -2.75
CA SER A 266 8.93 -9.73 -3.57
C SER A 266 7.84 -10.72 -3.96
N CYS A 267 6.92 -11.05 -3.04
CA CYS A 267 5.79 -11.94 -3.33
C CYS A 267 4.82 -11.27 -4.30
N ARG A 268 4.59 -9.96 -4.17
CA ARG A 268 3.76 -9.20 -5.13
C ARG A 268 4.40 -9.14 -6.51
N LEU A 269 5.73 -9.06 -6.59
CA LEU A 269 6.46 -9.18 -7.85
C LEU A 269 6.23 -10.57 -8.48
N CYS A 270 6.35 -11.65 -7.72
CA CYS A 270 6.08 -13.01 -8.21
C CYS A 270 4.63 -13.16 -8.72
N ILE A 271 3.66 -12.61 -8.00
CA ILE A 271 2.24 -12.61 -8.40
C ILE A 271 2.04 -11.86 -9.72
N LEU A 272 2.69 -10.69 -9.87
CA LEU A 272 2.64 -9.90 -11.10
C LEU A 272 3.20 -10.71 -12.29
N LEU A 273 4.40 -11.27 -12.13
CA LEU A 273 5.05 -12.07 -13.17
C LEU A 273 4.22 -13.29 -13.56
N ALA A 274 3.78 -14.08 -12.59
CA ALA A 274 2.95 -15.25 -12.82
C ALA A 274 1.62 -14.88 -13.51
N THR A 275 1.02 -13.74 -13.14
CA THR A 275 -0.19 -13.23 -13.80
C THR A 275 0.07 -12.89 -15.27
N ARG A 276 1.16 -12.17 -15.58
CA ARG A 276 1.56 -11.82 -16.95
C ARG A 276 1.85 -13.05 -17.81
N ILE A 277 2.56 -14.03 -17.26
CA ILE A 277 2.85 -15.31 -17.93
C ILE A 277 1.53 -16.01 -18.28
N ARG A 278 0.64 -16.18 -17.31
CA ARG A 278 -0.64 -16.86 -17.51
C ARG A 278 -1.54 -16.15 -18.52
N GLU A 279 -1.57 -14.83 -18.51
CA GLU A 279 -2.32 -14.05 -19.51
C GLU A 279 -1.76 -14.25 -20.93
N ASN A 280 -0.45 -14.38 -21.09
CA ASN A 280 0.17 -14.65 -22.38
C ASN A 280 -0.11 -16.08 -22.82
N GLU A 281 -0.07 -17.07 -21.94
CA GLU A 281 -0.47 -18.45 -22.22
C GLU A 281 -1.93 -18.54 -22.65
N GLU A 282 -2.85 -17.85 -21.94
CA GLU A 282 -4.29 -17.80 -22.28
C GLU A 282 -4.55 -17.18 -23.66
N LYS A 283 -3.67 -16.27 -24.13
CA LYS A 283 -3.78 -15.68 -25.48
C LYS A 283 -3.26 -16.62 -26.57
N SER A 284 -2.28 -17.46 -26.24
CA SER A 284 -1.56 -18.29 -27.22
C SER A 284 -2.21 -19.66 -27.46
N VAL A 285 -3.04 -20.14 -26.55
CA VAL A 285 -3.65 -21.48 -26.65
C VAL A 285 -5.10 -21.36 -27.09
N GLU A 286 -5.42 -21.95 -28.25
CA GLU A 286 -6.79 -22.34 -28.63
C GLU A 286 -7.30 -23.51 -27.79
N SER A 287 -7.19 -23.42 -26.46
CA SER A 287 -7.69 -24.47 -25.58
C SER A 287 -9.20 -24.37 -25.47
N GLU A 288 -9.89 -25.50 -25.27
CA GLU A 288 -11.30 -25.57 -24.91
C GLU A 288 -11.57 -24.76 -23.63
N LYS A 289 -11.72 -23.46 -23.80
CA LYS A 289 -12.04 -22.56 -22.70
C LYS A 289 -13.45 -22.87 -22.20
N ARG A 290 -13.61 -22.99 -20.88
CA ARG A 290 -14.94 -23.03 -20.28
C ARG A 290 -15.73 -21.83 -20.77
N PRO A 291 -16.99 -21.99 -21.15
CA PRO A 291 -17.79 -20.90 -21.67
C PRO A 291 -17.89 -19.80 -20.59
N CYS A 292 -17.62 -18.57 -21.01
CA CYS A 292 -17.72 -17.40 -20.13
C CYS A 292 -19.17 -16.98 -19.85
N LYS A 293 -20.11 -17.49 -20.63
CA LYS A 293 -21.54 -17.30 -20.47
C LYS A 293 -22.30 -18.54 -20.95
N CYS A 294 -23.37 -18.89 -20.25
CA CYS A 294 -24.29 -19.95 -20.60
C CYS A 294 -25.72 -19.42 -20.56
N SER A 295 -26.53 -19.70 -21.57
CA SER A 295 -27.96 -19.38 -21.58
C SER A 295 -28.76 -20.57 -21.09
N GLN A 296 -29.64 -20.35 -20.12
CA GLN A 296 -30.55 -21.33 -19.57
C GLN A 296 -31.99 -20.77 -19.62
N GLY A 297 -32.74 -21.14 -20.61
CA GLY A 297 -34.06 -20.52 -20.89
C GLY A 297 -33.90 -19.03 -21.23
N SER A 298 -34.61 -18.18 -20.51
CA SER A 298 -34.55 -16.71 -20.67
C SER A 298 -33.44 -16.05 -19.89
N GLU A 299 -32.66 -16.81 -19.11
CA GLU A 299 -31.62 -16.29 -18.24
C GLU A 299 -30.22 -16.61 -18.79
N THR A 300 -29.31 -15.65 -18.68
CA THR A 300 -27.89 -15.85 -18.97
C THR A 300 -27.08 -15.86 -17.67
N ILE A 301 -26.23 -16.85 -17.52
CA ILE A 301 -25.30 -16.97 -16.42
C ILE A 301 -23.91 -16.54 -16.93
N TYR A 302 -23.32 -15.57 -16.28
CA TYR A 302 -21.98 -15.08 -16.58
C TYR A 302 -20.97 -15.67 -15.59
N HIS A 303 -19.85 -16.17 -16.10
CA HIS A 303 -18.73 -16.66 -15.32
C HIS A 303 -17.71 -15.54 -15.20
N VAL A 304 -17.38 -15.16 -13.98
CA VAL A 304 -16.34 -14.17 -13.65
C VAL A 304 -15.35 -14.76 -12.67
N TYR A 305 -14.14 -14.19 -12.63
CA TYR A 305 -13.07 -14.66 -11.78
C TYR A 305 -12.70 -13.59 -10.75
N VAL A 306 -12.46 -14.01 -9.51
CA VAL A 306 -12.17 -13.09 -8.41
C VAL A 306 -11.04 -13.63 -7.56
N ARG A 307 -10.10 -12.75 -7.16
CA ARG A 307 -9.09 -13.05 -6.15
C ARG A 307 -9.00 -11.92 -5.13
N GLU A 308 -8.54 -12.20 -3.94
CA GLU A 308 -8.07 -11.15 -3.04
C GLU A 308 -6.76 -10.59 -3.56
N ARG A 309 -6.57 -9.27 -3.45
CA ARG A 309 -5.29 -8.64 -3.82
C ARG A 309 -4.15 -9.20 -2.97
N GLY A 310 -3.09 -9.64 -3.63
CA GLY A 310 -1.97 -10.33 -2.97
C GLY A 310 -2.06 -11.86 -3.03
N THR A 311 -3.08 -12.43 -3.69
CA THR A 311 -3.15 -13.85 -4.04
C THR A 311 -2.98 -14.04 -5.54
N PHE A 312 -2.54 -15.24 -5.94
CA PHE A 312 -2.39 -15.58 -7.36
C PHE A 312 -3.64 -16.28 -7.90
N GLU A 313 -4.18 -17.23 -7.15
CA GLU A 313 -5.31 -18.06 -7.58
C GLU A 313 -6.60 -17.25 -7.63
N MET A 314 -7.44 -17.54 -8.65
CA MET A 314 -8.72 -16.90 -8.84
C MET A 314 -9.87 -17.88 -8.59
N GLU A 315 -10.87 -17.41 -7.88
CA GLU A 315 -12.11 -18.15 -7.63
C GLU A 315 -13.16 -17.87 -8.69
N SER A 316 -13.88 -18.93 -9.07
CA SER A 316 -14.99 -18.83 -10.00
C SER A 316 -16.25 -18.33 -9.31
N ILE A 317 -16.85 -17.29 -9.86
CA ILE A 317 -18.11 -16.69 -9.43
C ILE A 317 -19.08 -16.69 -10.60
N PHE A 318 -20.35 -17.00 -10.34
CA PHE A 318 -21.40 -17.04 -11.33
C PHE A 318 -22.47 -16.00 -11.02
N LEU A 319 -22.78 -15.15 -11.99
CA LEU A 319 -23.78 -14.09 -11.89
C LEU A 319 -24.90 -14.31 -12.90
N ARG A 320 -26.13 -14.06 -12.50
CA ARG A 320 -27.30 -14.18 -13.35
C ARG A 320 -27.64 -12.86 -14.01
N SER A 321 -28.08 -12.89 -15.27
CA SER A 321 -28.51 -11.69 -16.01
C SER A 321 -29.64 -10.93 -15.33
N SER A 322 -30.52 -11.64 -14.61
CA SER A 322 -31.59 -11.04 -13.79
C SER A 322 -31.08 -10.19 -12.61
N ASN A 323 -29.88 -10.49 -12.09
CA ASN A 323 -29.28 -9.79 -10.97
C ASN A 323 -27.80 -9.49 -11.21
N LEU A 324 -27.51 -8.72 -12.27
CA LEU A 324 -26.15 -8.37 -12.67
C LEU A 324 -25.80 -7.00 -12.08
N THR A 325 -25.49 -7.00 -10.76
CA THR A 325 -25.15 -5.83 -9.97
C THR A 325 -23.84 -6.01 -9.20
N LEU A 326 -23.21 -4.90 -8.80
CA LEU A 326 -21.99 -4.95 -7.98
C LEU A 326 -22.25 -5.59 -6.61
N GLU A 327 -23.41 -5.35 -6.03
CA GLU A 327 -23.84 -5.94 -4.76
C GLU A 327 -24.02 -7.46 -4.90
N ALA A 328 -24.56 -7.93 -6.02
CA ALA A 328 -24.67 -9.36 -6.31
C ALA A 328 -23.27 -10.00 -6.43
N LEU A 329 -22.32 -9.32 -7.08
CA LEU A 329 -20.93 -9.77 -7.14
C LEU A 329 -20.33 -9.85 -5.75
N LYS A 330 -20.39 -8.78 -4.95
CA LYS A 330 -19.86 -8.75 -3.58
C LYS A 330 -20.45 -9.87 -2.70
N SER A 331 -21.78 -10.05 -2.76
CA SER A 331 -22.46 -11.10 -2.00
C SER A 331 -22.01 -12.50 -2.43
N ALA A 332 -21.85 -12.74 -3.74
CA ALA A 332 -21.39 -14.02 -4.26
C ALA A 332 -19.93 -14.31 -3.87
N VAL A 333 -19.07 -13.28 -3.88
CA VAL A 333 -17.66 -13.39 -3.43
C VAL A 333 -17.60 -13.72 -1.95
N LEU A 334 -18.34 -12.99 -1.10
CA LEU A 334 -18.35 -13.24 0.34
C LEU A 334 -18.82 -14.67 0.65
N LYS A 335 -19.90 -15.14 0.01
CA LYS A 335 -20.40 -16.53 0.17
C LYS A 335 -19.35 -17.55 -0.27
N LYS A 336 -18.65 -17.29 -1.39
CA LYS A 336 -17.59 -18.19 -1.88
C LYS A 336 -16.42 -18.25 -0.91
N PHE A 337 -15.96 -17.10 -0.43
CA PHE A 337 -14.85 -17.00 0.50
C PHE A 337 -15.18 -17.62 1.87
N ASP A 338 -16.40 -17.42 2.35
CA ASP A 338 -16.89 -18.07 3.58
C ASP A 338 -16.89 -19.59 3.43
N TYR A 339 -17.45 -20.12 2.33
CA TYR A 339 -17.41 -21.55 2.01
C TYR A 339 -15.98 -22.12 1.98
N LEU A 340 -15.04 -21.38 1.42
CA LEU A 340 -13.62 -21.75 1.37
C LEU A 340 -12.88 -21.53 2.68
N ARG A 341 -13.53 -20.96 3.68
CA ARG A 341 -12.90 -20.49 4.93
C ARG A 341 -11.71 -19.58 4.66
N HIS A 342 -11.86 -18.71 3.67
CA HIS A 342 -10.84 -17.75 3.29
C HIS A 342 -10.56 -16.78 4.44
N VAL A 343 -9.30 -16.58 4.75
CA VAL A 343 -8.85 -15.60 5.74
C VAL A 343 -8.23 -14.43 4.99
N PRO A 344 -8.77 -13.22 5.10
CA PRO A 344 -8.20 -12.04 4.47
C PRO A 344 -6.71 -11.87 4.83
N ILE A 345 -5.90 -11.50 3.85
CA ILE A 345 -4.44 -11.41 3.98
C ILE A 345 -4.03 -10.44 5.10
N TRP A 346 -4.73 -9.32 5.22
CA TRP A 346 -4.46 -8.31 6.23
C TRP A 346 -4.91 -8.70 7.65
N LYS A 347 -5.79 -9.70 7.80
CA LYS A 347 -6.47 -9.99 9.07
C LYS A 347 -5.53 -10.24 10.26
N PRO A 348 -4.36 -10.89 10.11
CA PRO A 348 -3.42 -11.07 11.22
C PRO A 348 -2.74 -9.77 11.67
N GLU A 349 -2.59 -8.79 10.80
CA GLU A 349 -1.77 -7.60 11.01
C GLU A 349 -2.60 -6.36 11.34
N ARG A 350 -3.77 -6.20 10.71
CA ARG A 350 -4.63 -5.04 10.91
C ARG A 350 -5.20 -5.02 12.33
N PRO A 351 -5.16 -3.88 13.04
CA PRO A 351 -5.77 -3.74 14.37
C PRO A 351 -7.24 -4.19 14.40
N GLU A 352 -7.65 -4.88 15.45
CA GLU A 352 -9.00 -5.48 15.55
C GLU A 352 -10.13 -4.46 15.40
N SER A 353 -9.93 -3.26 15.94
CA SER A 353 -10.92 -2.17 15.90
C SER A 353 -11.29 -1.70 14.50
N ILE A 354 -10.48 -2.00 13.49
CA ILE A 354 -10.68 -1.58 12.10
C ILE A 354 -10.73 -2.75 11.11
N ARG A 355 -10.92 -3.98 11.62
CA ARG A 355 -11.14 -5.16 10.78
C ARG A 355 -12.59 -5.16 10.31
N GLY A 356 -12.81 -4.81 9.03
CA GLY A 356 -14.11 -4.86 8.39
C GLY A 356 -14.30 -6.12 7.54
N ASN A 357 -15.55 -6.33 7.10
CA ASN A 357 -15.89 -7.39 6.14
C ASN A 357 -16.43 -6.81 4.83
N ASN A 358 -16.33 -5.50 4.64
CA ASN A 358 -16.76 -4.87 3.41
C ASN A 358 -15.75 -5.14 2.31
N LEU A 359 -16.25 -5.43 1.10
CA LEU A 359 -15.43 -5.66 -0.06
C LEU A 359 -15.39 -4.41 -0.95
N ARG A 360 -14.18 -4.05 -1.35
CA ARG A 360 -13.97 -3.22 -2.52
C ARG A 360 -13.51 -4.09 -3.68
N VAL A 361 -14.09 -3.86 -4.85
CA VAL A 361 -13.91 -4.69 -6.05
C VAL A 361 -13.17 -3.89 -7.11
N TYR A 362 -12.14 -4.45 -7.73
CA TYR A 362 -11.29 -3.83 -8.75
C TYR A 362 -11.31 -4.64 -10.03
N LYS A 363 -11.28 -3.97 -11.18
CA LYS A 363 -11.05 -4.62 -12.46
C LYS A 363 -9.57 -4.96 -12.59
N ILE A 364 -9.26 -6.18 -13.02
CA ILE A 364 -7.88 -6.52 -13.37
C ILE A 364 -7.62 -6.33 -14.87
N TYR A 365 -8.66 -6.42 -15.70
CA TYR A 365 -8.49 -6.37 -17.13
C TYR A 365 -8.41 -4.93 -17.66
N PRO A 366 -7.51 -4.63 -18.63
CA PRO A 366 -6.61 -5.55 -19.34
C PRO A 366 -5.32 -5.93 -18.60
N LEU A 367 -4.77 -5.13 -17.69
CA LEU A 367 -3.46 -5.37 -17.06
C LEU A 367 -3.43 -5.09 -15.55
N GLY A 368 -4.59 -5.07 -14.91
CA GLY A 368 -4.67 -4.66 -13.51
C GLY A 368 -4.64 -3.14 -13.36
N LEU A 369 -5.17 -2.66 -12.26
CA LEU A 369 -5.06 -1.26 -11.89
C LEU A 369 -3.77 -1.06 -11.10
N THR A 370 -3.05 0.03 -11.36
CA THR A 370 -2.00 0.47 -10.45
C THR A 370 -2.60 0.77 -9.09
N GLN A 371 -1.80 0.82 -8.03
CA GLN A 371 -2.31 1.18 -6.72
C GLN A 371 -2.97 2.57 -6.73
N ARG A 372 -2.39 3.52 -7.48
CA ARG A 372 -2.97 4.85 -7.69
C ARG A 372 -4.35 4.78 -8.33
N GLN A 373 -4.50 4.05 -9.43
CA GLN A 373 -5.79 3.86 -10.08
C GLN A 373 -6.80 3.18 -9.15
N ALA A 374 -6.33 2.24 -8.34
CA ALA A 374 -7.15 1.58 -7.35
C ALA A 374 -7.64 2.53 -6.26
N LEU A 375 -6.87 3.51 -5.84
CA LEU A 375 -7.31 4.52 -4.87
C LEU A 375 -8.36 5.48 -5.43
N TYR A 376 -8.29 5.82 -6.72
CA TYR A 376 -9.10 6.89 -7.33
C TYR A 376 -10.17 6.41 -8.31
N SER A 377 -9.87 5.44 -9.15
CA SER A 377 -10.74 5.04 -10.28
C SER A 377 -11.54 3.79 -10.00
N PHE A 378 -11.88 3.58 -8.78
CA PHE A 378 -12.21 2.30 -8.22
C PHE A 378 -13.58 1.76 -8.58
N THR A 379 -14.57 2.61 -8.64
CA THR A 379 -15.95 2.18 -8.67
C THR A 379 -16.54 2.24 -10.07
N PHE A 380 -17.39 1.27 -10.37
CA PHE A 380 -18.34 1.45 -11.43
C PHE A 380 -19.27 2.60 -11.06
N PRO A 381 -19.45 3.62 -11.91
CA PRO A 381 -20.27 4.78 -11.58
C PRO A 381 -21.74 4.43 -11.32
N GLY A 382 -22.19 3.23 -11.72
CA GLY A 382 -23.52 2.75 -11.45
C GLY A 382 -23.78 1.30 -11.88
N PRO A 383 -24.98 0.77 -11.62
CA PRO A 383 -25.35 -0.60 -11.99
C PRO A 383 -25.33 -0.86 -13.51
N ARG A 384 -25.58 0.16 -14.32
CA ARG A 384 -25.58 0.03 -15.79
C ARG A 384 -24.16 -0.20 -16.32
N GLU A 385 -23.18 0.51 -15.81
CA GLU A 385 -21.78 0.42 -16.21
C GLU A 385 -21.20 -0.93 -15.80
N PHE A 386 -21.54 -1.43 -14.60
CA PHE A 386 -21.15 -2.77 -14.16
C PHE A 386 -21.74 -3.83 -15.10
N ARG A 387 -23.05 -3.76 -15.40
CA ARG A 387 -23.72 -4.68 -16.31
C ARG A 387 -23.07 -4.66 -17.69
N SER A 388 -22.90 -3.48 -18.29
CA SER A 388 -22.28 -3.31 -19.60
C SER A 388 -20.85 -3.87 -19.63
N HIS A 389 -20.09 -3.71 -18.52
CA HIS A 389 -18.75 -4.26 -18.42
C HIS A 389 -18.76 -5.79 -18.47
N ILE A 390 -19.63 -6.45 -17.69
CA ILE A 390 -19.73 -7.92 -17.67
C ILE A 390 -20.23 -8.47 -19.02
N GLU A 391 -21.22 -7.82 -19.63
CA GLU A 391 -21.78 -8.23 -20.92
C GLU A 391 -20.77 -8.09 -22.07
N ALA A 392 -19.96 -7.02 -22.04
CA ALA A 392 -18.90 -6.77 -23.03
C ALA A 392 -17.63 -7.59 -22.81
N ASN A 393 -17.35 -8.00 -21.57
CA ASN A 393 -16.15 -8.73 -21.19
C ASN A 393 -16.51 -10.03 -20.45
N PRO A 394 -16.99 -11.06 -21.16
CA PRO A 394 -17.18 -12.36 -20.57
C PRO A 394 -15.89 -12.89 -19.97
N CYS A 395 -15.95 -13.63 -18.87
CA CYS A 395 -14.79 -14.04 -18.06
C CYS A 395 -14.02 -12.87 -17.43
N SER A 396 -14.69 -11.75 -17.13
CA SER A 396 -14.08 -10.62 -16.42
C SER A 396 -13.35 -11.09 -15.18
N LYS A 397 -12.17 -10.51 -14.95
CA LYS A 397 -11.32 -10.78 -13.79
C LYS A 397 -11.38 -9.60 -12.83
N PHE A 398 -11.50 -9.88 -11.53
CA PHE A 398 -11.55 -8.87 -10.48
C PHE A 398 -10.58 -9.19 -9.36
N GLU A 399 -10.05 -8.14 -8.76
CA GLU A 399 -9.42 -8.23 -7.44
C GLU A 399 -10.35 -7.62 -6.39
N VAL A 400 -10.32 -8.14 -5.19
CA VAL A 400 -11.05 -7.58 -4.05
C VAL A 400 -10.09 -7.25 -2.93
N ILE A 401 -10.44 -6.21 -2.16
CA ILE A 401 -9.79 -5.85 -0.90
C ILE A 401 -10.87 -5.80 0.16
N PHE A 402 -10.59 -6.37 1.31
CA PHE A 402 -11.41 -6.21 2.51
C PHE A 402 -11.07 -4.87 3.19
N VAL A 403 -12.08 -4.07 3.55
CA VAL A 403 -11.93 -2.76 4.19
C VAL A 403 -12.80 -2.63 5.42
#